data_2097c32fc48bca67a0d2b7494539a565
#
_entry.id   2097c32fc48bca67a0d2b7494539a565
#
_cell.length_a   1.000
_cell.length_b   1.000
_cell.length_c   1.000
_cell.angle_alpha   90.00
_cell.angle_beta   90.00
_cell.angle_gamma   90.00
#
_symmetry.space_group_name_H-M   'P 1'
#
loop_
_entity.id
_entity.type
_entity.pdbx_description
1 polymer ?
#
loop_
_entity_poly.entity_id
_entity_poly.type
_entity_poly.pdbx_seq_one_letter_code
_entity_poly.pdbx_strand_id
1 'polypeptide(L)'
;MARRGREQSCKWMLPLHPATFAICTALVICVVAYFAWDDVTRRKEDALHTDQVYSARIESVLTSLFHKTDVLEAMIIAEGGSLSEDTFTSLAISLNEGTGVRAIQYLPEGVVTYVYPREGNEATLNTSVFDNPERREDALLAVETRQITLSGPYELLQGGLGLVARNPVFFGEGDNEAFWGFVVVVLDLPQALDPIDLSDLEEAGYNYELYTSSDAGERLSIASSQVPPGNDAVEYGVSVPNHDWTLRLVPKDGWLDRNMLLATGLFGLAMSLLLAIVVRQMQIKRHVLHTLATSDELTSLHNRRWLAEELERWCADESRSFAVCYLDLNGFKEVNDTLGHRQGDRLLVHMADRLRAAFDDADAIVRMGGDEFVVARRDVGPDDVDALVAGLRMTIGKPIALDEAVRSLTAGIGVALFPDDGTDYDALLHCADENMYRDKRAEKASASAQL
;
A
#
# COMPACT_ATOMS: atom_id res chain seq x y z
N MET A 1 42.96 -10.59 -24.09
CA MET A 1 41.93 -9.53 -23.93
C MET A 1 40.47 -10.03 -24.08
N ALA A 2 40.24 -11.31 -24.30
CA ALA A 2 38.90 -11.88 -24.60
C ALA A 2 38.03 -12.29 -23.38
N ARG A 3 38.53 -12.22 -22.14
CA ARG A 3 37.75 -12.59 -20.93
C ARG A 3 36.73 -11.55 -20.44
N ARG A 4 36.77 -10.30 -20.98
CA ARG A 4 35.88 -9.22 -20.51
C ARG A 4 34.52 -9.13 -21.23
N GLY A 5 34.33 -9.79 -22.38
CA GLY A 5 33.13 -9.70 -23.19
C GLY A 5 31.94 -10.57 -22.72
N ARG A 6 32.17 -11.71 -22.09
CA ARG A 6 31.10 -12.65 -21.65
C ARG A 6 30.46 -12.31 -20.30
N GLU A 7 31.15 -11.57 -19.45
CA GLU A 7 30.58 -11.12 -18.16
C GLU A 7 29.61 -9.92 -18.30
N GLN A 8 29.62 -9.20 -19.42
CA GLN A 8 28.80 -8.00 -19.58
C GLN A 8 27.38 -8.26 -20.08
N SER A 9 27.11 -9.34 -20.80
CA SER A 9 25.75 -9.66 -21.27
C SER A 9 24.86 -10.35 -20.21
N CYS A 10 25.47 -10.89 -19.15
CA CYS A 10 24.73 -11.55 -18.07
C CYS A 10 24.44 -10.63 -16.85
N LYS A 11 25.03 -9.43 -16.81
CA LYS A 11 24.94 -8.51 -15.65
C LYS A 11 23.65 -7.72 -15.55
N TRP A 12 22.76 -7.74 -16.56
CA TRP A 12 21.51 -6.96 -16.54
C TRP A 12 20.23 -7.77 -16.30
N MET A 13 20.33 -9.08 -16.22
CA MET A 13 19.22 -9.88 -15.69
C MET A 13 19.33 -9.93 -14.15
N LEU A 14 18.82 -8.92 -13.48
CA LEU A 14 18.44 -9.04 -12.06
C LEU A 14 17.70 -10.38 -11.95
N PRO A 15 18.09 -11.27 -11.02
CA PRO A 15 17.38 -12.52 -10.86
C PRO A 15 15.90 -12.20 -10.64
N LEU A 16 15.04 -12.74 -11.51
CA LEU A 16 13.61 -12.38 -11.58
C LEU A 16 12.91 -12.45 -10.21
N HIS A 17 13.35 -13.37 -9.34
CA HIS A 17 12.75 -13.58 -8.02
C HIS A 17 12.91 -12.41 -7.02
N PRO A 18 14.06 -11.71 -6.87
CA PRO A 18 14.12 -10.53 -6.00
C PRO A 18 13.41 -9.33 -6.62
N ALA A 19 13.41 -9.17 -7.94
CA ALA A 19 12.63 -8.13 -8.61
C ALA A 19 11.12 -8.35 -8.41
N THR A 20 10.65 -9.58 -8.55
CA THR A 20 9.25 -9.96 -8.29
C THR A 20 8.87 -9.66 -6.84
N PHE A 21 9.71 -10.04 -5.88
CA PHE A 21 9.48 -9.74 -4.46
C PHE A 21 9.39 -8.24 -4.22
N ALA A 22 10.33 -7.45 -4.73
CA ALA A 22 10.35 -6.00 -4.56
C ALA A 22 9.11 -5.32 -5.16
N ILE A 23 8.71 -5.72 -6.37
CA ILE A 23 7.51 -5.18 -7.04
C ILE A 23 6.25 -5.54 -6.26
N CYS A 24 6.10 -6.79 -5.84
CA CYS A 24 4.93 -7.22 -5.06
C CYS A 24 4.88 -6.53 -3.70
N THR A 25 6.02 -6.37 -3.02
CA THR A 25 6.07 -5.65 -1.74
C THR A 25 5.70 -4.18 -1.91
N ALA A 26 6.19 -3.51 -2.95
CA ALA A 26 5.80 -2.13 -3.26
C ALA A 26 4.29 -2.02 -3.54
N LEU A 27 3.73 -2.95 -4.29
CA LEU A 27 2.28 -3.00 -4.55
C LEU A 27 1.49 -3.20 -3.24
N VAL A 28 1.93 -4.11 -2.37
CA VAL A 28 1.31 -4.33 -1.05
C VAL A 28 1.32 -3.05 -0.22
N ILE A 29 2.45 -2.33 -0.17
CA ILE A 29 2.55 -1.05 0.54
C ILE A 29 1.53 -0.04 -0.01
N CYS A 30 1.42 0.10 -1.33
CA CYS A 30 0.46 1.00 -1.95
C CYS A 30 -1.00 0.62 -1.62
N VAL A 31 -1.33 -0.68 -1.67
CA VAL A 31 -2.67 -1.18 -1.36
C VAL A 31 -3.01 -0.96 0.11
N VAL A 32 -2.08 -1.27 1.04
CA VAL A 32 -2.27 -1.05 2.48
C VAL A 32 -2.43 0.44 2.79
N ALA A 33 -1.61 1.30 2.17
CA ALA A 33 -1.72 2.74 2.33
C ALA A 33 -3.07 3.30 1.81
N TYR A 34 -3.55 2.78 0.68
CA TYR A 34 -4.85 3.14 0.14
C TYR A 34 -5.99 2.76 1.09
N PHE A 35 -6.01 1.51 1.60
CA PHE A 35 -7.04 1.08 2.55
C PHE A 35 -6.98 1.83 3.87
N ALA A 36 -5.78 2.15 4.38
CA ALA A 36 -5.61 2.96 5.57
C ALA A 36 -6.16 4.38 5.38
N TRP A 37 -5.90 4.99 4.23
CA TRP A 37 -6.43 6.30 3.88
C TRP A 37 -7.96 6.29 3.75
N ASP A 38 -8.53 5.29 3.09
CA ASP A 38 -9.96 5.12 2.89
C ASP A 38 -10.69 4.89 4.23
N ASP A 39 -10.13 4.04 5.13
CA ASP A 39 -10.68 3.80 6.46
C ASP A 39 -10.68 5.08 7.33
N VAL A 40 -9.57 5.82 7.34
CA VAL A 40 -9.49 7.11 8.05
C VAL A 40 -10.52 8.10 7.52
N THR A 41 -10.70 8.17 6.20
CA THR A 41 -11.67 9.09 5.57
C THR A 41 -13.09 8.74 5.99
N ARG A 42 -13.48 7.47 5.91
CA ARG A 42 -14.82 7.02 6.35
C ARG A 42 -15.07 7.28 7.82
N ARG A 43 -14.11 6.96 8.68
CA ARG A 43 -14.23 7.22 10.13
C ARG A 43 -14.41 8.71 10.44
N LYS A 44 -13.74 9.58 9.68
CA LYS A 44 -13.93 11.04 9.81
C LYS A 44 -15.31 11.48 9.34
N GLU A 45 -15.81 10.93 8.25
CA GLU A 45 -17.17 11.21 7.75
C GLU A 45 -18.24 10.74 8.74
N ASP A 46 -18.08 9.53 9.31
CA ASP A 46 -18.99 9.00 10.33
C ASP A 46 -18.98 9.84 11.61
N ALA A 47 -17.79 10.25 12.05
CA ALA A 47 -17.65 11.12 13.21
C ALA A 47 -18.26 12.51 12.96
N LEU A 48 -18.06 13.09 11.77
CA LEU A 48 -18.66 14.37 11.41
C LEU A 48 -20.18 14.29 11.36
N HIS A 49 -20.73 13.20 10.81
CA HIS A 49 -22.18 12.98 10.83
C HIS A 49 -22.72 12.87 12.26
N THR A 50 -22.01 12.15 13.13
CA THR A 50 -22.36 12.04 14.55
C THR A 50 -22.32 13.42 15.22
N ASP A 51 -21.27 14.19 14.97
CA ASP A 51 -21.10 15.56 15.45
C ASP A 51 -22.27 16.45 15.05
N GLN A 52 -22.68 16.43 13.78
CA GLN A 52 -23.82 17.17 13.27
C GLN A 52 -25.14 16.81 13.99
N VAL A 53 -25.36 15.51 14.25
CA VAL A 53 -26.57 15.06 14.95
C VAL A 53 -26.61 15.60 16.38
N TYR A 54 -25.50 15.51 17.11
CA TYR A 54 -25.43 15.99 18.49
C TYR A 54 -25.45 17.51 18.56
N SER A 55 -24.79 18.20 17.65
CA SER A 55 -24.86 19.66 17.51
C SER A 55 -26.30 20.14 17.33
N ALA A 56 -27.06 19.52 16.43
CA ALA A 56 -28.48 19.84 16.22
C ALA A 56 -29.35 19.54 17.46
N ARG A 57 -29.02 18.48 18.22
CA ARG A 57 -29.70 18.19 19.51
C ARG A 57 -29.42 19.27 20.56
N ILE A 58 -28.15 19.72 20.66
CA ILE A 58 -27.77 20.82 21.55
C ILE A 58 -28.54 22.08 21.21
N GLU A 59 -28.57 22.48 19.94
CA GLU A 59 -29.31 23.63 19.45
C GLU A 59 -30.80 23.51 19.81
N SER A 60 -31.41 22.36 19.56
CA SER A 60 -32.82 22.11 19.84
C SER A 60 -33.16 22.24 21.32
N VAL A 61 -32.34 21.65 22.20
CA VAL A 61 -32.54 21.71 23.65
C VAL A 61 -32.40 23.15 24.16
N LEU A 62 -31.31 23.84 23.75
CA LEU A 62 -31.08 25.23 24.16
C LEU A 62 -32.21 26.14 23.66
N THR A 63 -32.62 26.00 22.41
CA THR A 63 -33.75 26.77 21.83
C THR A 63 -35.05 26.54 22.62
N SER A 64 -35.34 25.29 23.00
CA SER A 64 -36.50 24.97 23.84
C SER A 64 -36.44 25.64 25.21
N LEU A 65 -35.24 25.74 25.80
CA LEU A 65 -35.04 26.44 27.07
C LEU A 65 -35.20 27.94 26.92
N PHE A 66 -34.75 28.52 25.80
CA PHE A 66 -34.90 29.95 25.53
C PHE A 66 -36.36 30.34 25.27
N HIS A 67 -37.16 29.52 24.59
CA HIS A 67 -38.58 29.74 24.36
C HIS A 67 -39.43 29.88 25.65
N LYS A 68 -38.89 29.44 26.79
CA LYS A 68 -39.55 29.71 28.09
C LYS A 68 -39.65 31.20 28.37
N THR A 69 -38.71 32.00 27.86
CA THR A 69 -38.76 33.46 27.99
C THR A 69 -39.88 34.10 27.16
N ASP A 70 -40.23 33.52 26.00
CA ASP A 70 -41.27 34.08 25.11
C ASP A 70 -42.64 34.04 25.75
N VAL A 71 -42.93 33.00 26.54
CA VAL A 71 -44.19 32.87 27.27
C VAL A 71 -44.33 33.99 28.30
N LEU A 72 -43.25 34.28 29.03
CA LEU A 72 -43.23 35.36 30.02
C LEU A 72 -43.28 36.73 29.35
N GLU A 73 -42.57 36.93 28.26
CA GLU A 73 -42.64 38.15 27.44
C GLU A 73 -44.04 38.43 26.98
N ALA A 74 -44.72 37.46 26.37
CA ALA A 74 -46.10 37.61 25.91
C ALA A 74 -47.05 37.98 27.05
N MET A 75 -46.83 37.42 28.25
CA MET A 75 -47.64 37.71 29.42
C MET A 75 -47.38 39.11 29.98
N ILE A 76 -46.11 39.55 30.01
CA ILE A 76 -45.72 40.91 30.41
C ILE A 76 -46.37 41.94 29.47
N ILE A 77 -46.36 41.67 28.16
CA ILE A 77 -46.96 42.54 27.17
C ILE A 77 -48.48 42.58 27.38
N ALA A 78 -49.15 41.44 27.61
CA ALA A 78 -50.57 41.35 27.81
C ALA A 78 -51.05 42.10 29.09
N GLU A 79 -50.25 42.10 30.15
CA GLU A 79 -50.52 42.76 31.43
C GLU A 79 -50.02 44.21 31.48
N GLY A 80 -49.55 44.75 30.35
CA GLY A 80 -49.13 46.17 30.25
C GLY A 80 -47.82 46.46 31.05
N GLY A 81 -46.96 45.51 31.22
CA GLY A 81 -45.59 45.68 31.81
C GLY A 81 -45.53 45.46 33.33
N SER A 82 -46.62 45.13 34.00
CA SER A 82 -46.65 44.95 35.46
C SER A 82 -47.24 43.62 35.84
N LEU A 83 -46.42 42.63 36.08
CA LEU A 83 -46.82 41.34 36.67
C LEU A 83 -46.80 41.41 38.19
N SER A 84 -47.83 40.82 38.86
CA SER A 84 -47.73 40.58 40.30
C SER A 84 -46.76 39.48 40.59
N GLU A 85 -46.15 39.47 41.79
CA GLU A 85 -45.25 38.39 42.23
C GLU A 85 -45.94 37.02 42.20
N ASP A 86 -47.21 36.94 42.55
CA ASP A 86 -48.00 35.70 42.54
C ASP A 86 -48.21 35.19 41.08
N THR A 87 -48.54 36.08 40.13
CA THR A 87 -48.70 35.71 38.71
C THR A 87 -47.39 35.26 38.13
N PHE A 88 -46.31 36.00 38.36
CA PHE A 88 -44.95 35.63 37.93
C PHE A 88 -44.58 34.26 38.49
N THR A 89 -44.72 34.06 39.79
CA THR A 89 -44.36 32.80 40.47
C THR A 89 -45.14 31.62 39.92
N SER A 90 -46.45 31.78 39.69
CA SER A 90 -47.28 30.71 39.13
C SER A 90 -46.83 30.29 37.72
N LEU A 91 -46.48 31.26 36.87
CA LEU A 91 -45.93 31.00 35.52
C LEU A 91 -44.55 30.37 35.64
N ALA A 92 -43.67 30.92 36.46
CA ALA A 92 -42.31 30.46 36.64
C ALA A 92 -42.24 29.01 37.15
N ILE A 93 -43.18 28.58 38.04
CA ILE A 93 -43.31 27.18 38.46
C ILE A 93 -43.54 26.29 37.23
N SER A 94 -44.48 26.60 36.36
CA SER A 94 -44.79 25.80 35.18
C SER A 94 -43.63 25.80 34.18
N LEU A 95 -42.90 26.89 34.04
CA LEU A 95 -41.78 27.02 33.12
C LEU A 95 -40.48 26.42 33.68
N ASN A 96 -40.33 26.31 34.99
CA ASN A 96 -39.16 25.72 35.63
C ASN A 96 -39.21 24.18 35.64
N GLU A 97 -40.24 23.58 35.05
CA GLU A 97 -40.26 22.13 34.85
C GLU A 97 -39.18 21.69 33.87
N GLY A 98 -38.34 20.71 34.25
CA GLY A 98 -37.24 20.15 33.44
C GLY A 98 -35.89 20.33 34.08
N THR A 99 -34.91 19.65 33.52
CA THR A 99 -33.51 19.65 34.03
C THR A 99 -32.76 20.90 33.57
N GLY A 100 -31.87 21.41 34.39
CA GLY A 100 -30.91 22.44 34.03
C GLY A 100 -31.38 23.87 34.09
N VAL A 101 -32.63 24.17 34.41
CA VAL A 101 -33.09 25.55 34.65
C VAL A 101 -32.84 25.87 36.14
N ARG A 102 -31.93 26.77 36.43
CA ARG A 102 -31.63 27.23 37.79
C ARG A 102 -32.63 28.24 38.30
N ALA A 103 -32.92 29.22 37.44
CA ALA A 103 -33.84 30.29 37.82
C ALA A 103 -34.47 30.93 36.58
N ILE A 104 -35.67 31.46 36.78
CA ILE A 104 -36.35 32.38 35.89
C ILE A 104 -36.44 33.71 36.59
N GLN A 105 -36.14 34.80 35.87
CA GLN A 105 -36.07 36.13 36.47
C GLN A 105 -36.86 37.14 35.62
N TYR A 106 -37.46 38.11 36.32
CA TYR A 106 -38.24 39.25 35.79
C TYR A 106 -37.51 40.53 36.12
N LEU A 107 -37.08 41.27 35.09
CA LEU A 107 -36.15 42.39 35.23
C LEU A 107 -36.72 43.68 34.57
N PRO A 108 -37.68 44.36 35.12
CA PRO A 108 -38.06 45.70 34.65
C PRO A 108 -36.83 46.64 34.74
N GLU A 109 -36.58 47.42 33.70
CA GLU A 109 -35.46 48.37 33.60
C GLU A 109 -34.08 47.69 33.81
N GLY A 110 -34.03 46.35 33.63
CA GLY A 110 -32.77 45.54 33.79
C GLY A 110 -32.43 45.22 35.26
N VAL A 111 -33.34 45.45 36.20
CA VAL A 111 -33.18 45.16 37.62
C VAL A 111 -33.96 43.90 38.03
N VAL A 112 -33.30 42.91 38.64
CA VAL A 112 -33.96 41.68 39.09
C VAL A 112 -34.98 41.99 40.19
N THR A 113 -36.27 42.02 39.82
CA THR A 113 -37.37 42.32 40.75
C THR A 113 -37.95 41.03 41.32
N TYR A 114 -38.14 39.99 40.47
CA TYR A 114 -38.62 38.69 40.91
C TYR A 114 -37.69 37.60 40.37
N VAL A 115 -37.51 36.53 41.15
CA VAL A 115 -36.78 35.34 40.82
C VAL A 115 -37.47 34.08 41.32
N TYR A 116 -37.54 33.06 40.49
CA TYR A 116 -38.05 31.76 40.88
C TYR A 116 -37.09 30.61 40.44
N PRO A 117 -36.77 29.65 41.31
CA PRO A 117 -37.09 29.63 42.75
C PRO A 117 -36.32 30.75 43.47
N ARG A 118 -36.90 31.27 44.54
CA ARG A 118 -36.23 32.30 45.36
C ARG A 118 -35.11 31.74 46.18
N GLU A 119 -35.35 30.53 46.75
CA GLU A 119 -34.35 29.80 47.55
C GLU A 119 -33.07 29.54 46.71
N GLY A 120 -31.92 29.96 47.19
CA GLY A 120 -30.64 29.86 46.56
C GLY A 120 -30.35 30.92 45.48
N ASN A 121 -31.31 31.82 45.18
CA ASN A 121 -31.18 32.89 44.21
C ASN A 121 -31.33 34.29 44.80
N GLU A 122 -31.37 34.40 46.12
CA GLU A 122 -31.63 35.67 46.84
C GLU A 122 -30.57 36.72 46.53
N ALA A 123 -29.32 36.32 46.27
CA ALA A 123 -28.22 37.22 45.98
C ALA A 123 -28.40 38.02 44.68
N THR A 124 -29.29 37.56 43.81
CA THR A 124 -29.54 38.24 42.54
C THR A 124 -30.59 39.33 42.66
N LEU A 125 -31.45 39.32 43.65
CA LEU A 125 -32.54 40.31 43.84
C LEU A 125 -31.94 41.72 43.98
N ASN A 126 -32.61 42.69 43.33
CA ASN A 126 -32.21 44.08 43.26
C ASN A 126 -30.85 44.36 42.62
N THR A 127 -30.23 43.37 41.95
CA THR A 127 -29.03 43.63 41.14
C THR A 127 -29.44 44.09 39.72
N SER A 128 -28.66 45.02 39.13
CA SER A 128 -28.84 45.42 37.76
C SER A 128 -27.90 44.66 36.85
N VAL A 129 -28.39 44.22 35.71
CA VAL A 129 -27.56 43.57 34.68
C VAL A 129 -26.56 44.56 34.06
N PHE A 130 -26.84 45.89 34.17
CA PHE A 130 -26.01 46.93 33.62
C PHE A 130 -24.88 47.36 34.55
N ASP A 131 -24.85 46.94 35.81
CA ASP A 131 -23.82 47.27 36.81
C ASP A 131 -22.58 46.36 36.70
N ASN A 132 -22.75 45.16 36.14
CA ASN A 132 -21.63 44.23 35.96
C ASN A 132 -21.05 44.35 34.54
N PRO A 133 -19.77 44.74 34.37
CA PRO A 133 -19.15 44.92 33.06
C PRO A 133 -19.25 43.67 32.15
N GLU A 134 -19.05 42.50 32.70
CA GLU A 134 -19.08 41.20 31.94
C GLU A 134 -20.47 40.87 31.40
N ARG A 135 -21.55 41.35 32.08
CA ARG A 135 -22.95 41.07 31.73
C ARG A 135 -23.60 42.18 30.93
N ARG A 136 -23.02 43.39 31.05
CA ARG A 136 -23.54 44.59 30.44
C ARG A 136 -23.51 44.56 28.92
N GLU A 137 -22.39 44.03 28.37
CA GLU A 137 -22.20 44.02 26.92
C GLU A 137 -23.29 43.18 26.24
N ASP A 138 -23.51 41.93 26.69
CA ASP A 138 -24.57 41.06 26.17
C ASP A 138 -25.97 41.64 26.42
N ALA A 139 -26.20 42.30 27.54
CA ALA A 139 -27.48 42.94 27.82
C ALA A 139 -27.73 44.11 26.85
N LEU A 140 -26.73 44.93 26.57
CA LEU A 140 -26.85 46.01 25.57
C LEU A 140 -27.03 45.45 24.17
N LEU A 141 -26.32 44.39 23.81
CA LEU A 141 -26.47 43.69 22.53
C LEU A 141 -27.93 43.18 22.35
N ALA A 142 -28.53 42.59 23.41
CA ALA A 142 -29.91 42.17 23.38
C ALA A 142 -30.89 43.33 23.09
N VAL A 143 -30.65 44.48 23.76
CA VAL A 143 -31.48 45.69 23.53
C VAL A 143 -31.30 46.23 22.12
N GLU A 144 -30.08 46.26 21.59
CA GLU A 144 -29.76 46.79 20.27
C GLU A 144 -30.30 45.89 19.15
N THR A 145 -30.10 44.57 19.26
CA THR A 145 -30.49 43.59 18.24
C THR A 145 -31.97 43.19 18.34
N ARG A 146 -32.60 43.44 19.51
CA ARG A 146 -33.97 42.99 19.85
C ARG A 146 -34.10 41.47 19.80
N GLN A 147 -33.02 40.76 20.05
CA GLN A 147 -33.01 39.31 20.04
C GLN A 147 -32.51 38.77 21.38
N ILE A 148 -32.85 37.54 21.66
CA ILE A 148 -32.33 36.84 22.83
C ILE A 148 -30.79 36.78 22.70
N THR A 149 -30.10 37.13 23.79
CA THR A 149 -28.66 36.92 23.92
C THR A 149 -28.39 35.86 24.96
N LEU A 150 -27.30 35.10 24.70
CA LEU A 150 -26.76 34.11 25.63
C LEU A 150 -25.46 34.66 26.21
N SER A 151 -25.31 34.66 27.51
CA SER A 151 -24.07 35.07 28.20
C SER A 151 -23.46 33.89 28.96
N GLY A 152 -22.17 33.82 28.97
CA GLY A 152 -21.42 32.74 29.62
C GLY A 152 -20.78 31.75 28.62
N PRO A 153 -20.24 30.60 29.11
CA PRO A 153 -20.31 30.13 30.50
C PRO A 153 -19.45 30.95 31.46
N TYR A 154 -20.00 31.29 32.61
CA TYR A 154 -19.28 31.96 33.69
C TYR A 154 -19.78 31.50 35.06
N GLU A 155 -19.01 31.84 36.12
CA GLU A 155 -19.42 31.53 37.48
C GLU A 155 -20.63 32.41 37.88
N LEU A 156 -21.71 31.73 38.25
CA LEU A 156 -22.95 32.42 38.64
C LEU A 156 -22.79 33.03 40.05
N LEU A 157 -23.54 34.14 40.33
CA LEU A 157 -23.54 34.76 41.64
C LEU A 157 -24.02 33.79 42.74
N GLN A 158 -24.81 32.81 42.36
CA GLN A 158 -25.36 31.77 43.19
C GLN A 158 -24.37 30.56 43.36
N GLY A 159 -23.19 30.63 42.74
CA GLY A 159 -22.20 29.58 42.61
C GLY A 159 -22.53 28.59 41.52
N GLY A 160 -21.50 27.92 41.00
CA GLY A 160 -21.56 26.99 39.87
C GLY A 160 -21.43 27.67 38.51
N LEU A 161 -21.15 26.88 37.48
CA LEU A 161 -21.02 27.32 36.14
C LEU A 161 -22.39 27.40 35.45
N GLY A 162 -22.69 28.48 34.74
CA GLY A 162 -23.96 28.58 34.08
C GLY A 162 -24.01 29.54 32.89
N LEU A 163 -25.14 29.52 32.25
CA LEU A 163 -25.50 30.36 31.14
C LEU A 163 -26.69 31.26 31.50
N VAL A 164 -26.73 32.43 30.93
CA VAL A 164 -27.82 33.36 31.15
C VAL A 164 -28.40 33.79 29.81
N ALA A 165 -29.59 33.31 29.50
CA ALA A 165 -30.34 33.73 28.32
C ALA A 165 -31.26 34.93 28.67
N ARG A 166 -31.07 36.05 27.97
CA ARG A 166 -31.83 37.30 28.17
C ARG A 166 -32.65 37.58 26.96
N ASN A 167 -33.97 37.66 27.17
CA ASN A 167 -34.94 38.09 26.19
C ASN A 167 -35.35 39.54 26.48
N PRO A 168 -35.01 40.52 25.60
CA PRO A 168 -35.40 41.93 25.82
C PRO A 168 -36.87 42.12 25.46
N VAL A 169 -37.60 42.79 26.34
CA VAL A 169 -39.05 43.10 26.17
C VAL A 169 -39.22 44.57 25.83
N PHE A 170 -40.08 44.83 24.86
CA PHE A 170 -40.36 46.16 24.37
C PHE A 170 -41.87 46.43 24.38
N PHE A 171 -42.25 47.69 24.61
CA PHE A 171 -43.62 48.16 24.52
C PHE A 171 -43.74 49.24 23.44
N GLY A 172 -44.88 49.23 22.78
CA GLY A 172 -45.21 50.20 21.73
C GLY A 172 -45.08 49.61 20.32
N GLU A 173 -45.32 50.43 19.32
CA GLU A 173 -45.19 50.08 17.92
C GLU A 173 -44.41 51.17 17.18
N GLY A 174 -43.52 50.78 16.28
CA GLY A 174 -42.75 51.70 15.44
C GLY A 174 -41.89 52.67 16.23
N ASP A 175 -41.92 53.96 15.92
CA ASP A 175 -41.05 54.98 16.55
C ASP A 175 -41.33 55.24 18.05
N ASN A 176 -42.43 54.71 18.59
CA ASN A 176 -42.81 54.85 19.99
C ASN A 176 -42.49 53.59 20.82
N GLU A 177 -41.75 52.66 20.27
CA GLU A 177 -41.33 51.45 20.97
C GLU A 177 -40.24 51.78 22.01
N ALA A 178 -40.48 51.36 23.25
CA ALA A 178 -39.59 51.61 24.37
C ALA A 178 -39.13 50.31 25.01
N PHE A 179 -37.87 50.21 25.32
CA PHE A 179 -37.34 49.11 26.09
C PHE A 179 -37.94 49.11 27.50
N TRP A 180 -38.52 48.00 27.87
CA TRP A 180 -39.13 47.82 29.18
C TRP A 180 -38.18 47.13 30.19
N GLY A 181 -37.44 46.12 29.75
CA GLY A 181 -36.62 45.29 30.60
C GLY A 181 -36.32 43.93 29.98
N PHE A 182 -36.03 42.97 30.80
CA PHE A 182 -35.71 41.61 30.34
C PHE A 182 -36.56 40.55 31.05
N VAL A 183 -36.74 39.42 30.36
CA VAL A 183 -37.01 38.11 30.93
C VAL A 183 -35.75 37.28 30.80
N VAL A 184 -35.36 36.62 31.88
CA VAL A 184 -34.12 35.88 31.92
C VAL A 184 -34.35 34.46 32.37
N VAL A 185 -33.70 33.51 31.68
CA VAL A 185 -33.55 32.13 32.12
C VAL A 185 -32.08 31.89 32.44
N VAL A 186 -31.80 31.46 33.67
CA VAL A 186 -30.48 31.04 34.13
C VAL A 186 -30.40 29.53 34.04
N LEU A 187 -29.37 29.02 33.38
CA LEU A 187 -29.15 27.59 33.15
C LEU A 187 -27.91 27.15 33.90
N ASP A 188 -28.01 25.99 34.55
CA ASP A 188 -26.87 25.32 35.16
C ASP A 188 -26.14 24.46 34.14
N LEU A 189 -24.80 24.52 34.10
CA LEU A 189 -23.96 23.64 33.35
C LEU A 189 -23.25 22.64 34.27
N PRO A 190 -23.16 21.37 33.87
CA PRO A 190 -23.59 20.78 32.58
C PRO A 190 -25.09 20.37 32.54
N GLN A 191 -25.87 20.54 33.60
CA GLN A 191 -27.21 19.97 33.76
C GLN A 191 -28.22 20.41 32.69
N ALA A 192 -28.05 21.59 32.10
CA ALA A 192 -28.85 22.03 30.97
C ALA A 192 -28.69 21.14 29.72
N LEU A 193 -27.60 20.41 29.65
CA LEU A 193 -27.28 19.48 28.56
C LEU A 193 -27.66 18.02 28.89
N ASP A 194 -28.11 17.70 30.14
CA ASP A 194 -28.51 16.35 30.52
C ASP A 194 -29.50 15.68 29.56
N PRO A 195 -30.52 16.41 28.97
CA PRO A 195 -31.44 15.79 28.04
C PRO A 195 -30.80 15.28 26.74
N ILE A 196 -29.55 15.68 26.45
CA ILE A 196 -28.83 15.30 25.24
C ILE A 196 -28.07 14.01 25.44
N ASP A 197 -27.69 13.73 26.71
CA ASP A 197 -26.86 12.62 27.15
C ASP A 197 -25.54 12.51 26.33
N LEU A 198 -24.67 13.51 26.52
CA LEU A 198 -23.37 13.53 25.84
C LEU A 198 -22.48 12.33 26.22
N SER A 199 -22.82 11.59 27.29
CA SER A 199 -22.11 10.35 27.66
C SER A 199 -22.32 9.23 26.62
N ASP A 200 -23.41 9.24 25.87
CA ASP A 200 -23.64 8.34 24.74
C ASP A 200 -22.52 8.43 23.68
N LEU A 201 -21.90 9.60 23.53
CA LEU A 201 -20.74 9.75 22.65
C LEU A 201 -19.54 8.94 23.13
N GLU A 202 -19.34 8.89 24.47
CA GLU A 202 -18.29 8.06 25.05
C GLU A 202 -18.58 6.56 24.92
N GLU A 203 -19.86 6.17 25.06
CA GLU A 203 -20.30 4.79 24.85
C GLU A 203 -20.20 4.39 23.38
N ALA A 204 -20.44 5.31 22.45
CA ALA A 204 -20.24 5.13 21.02
C ALA A 204 -18.77 5.08 20.62
N GLY A 205 -17.83 5.27 21.57
CA GLY A 205 -16.40 5.15 21.35
C GLY A 205 -15.71 6.45 20.94
N TYR A 206 -16.31 7.60 21.21
CA TYR A 206 -15.72 8.91 20.94
C TYR A 206 -15.27 9.60 22.23
N ASN A 207 -14.18 10.36 22.15
CA ASN A 207 -13.88 11.44 23.04
C ASN A 207 -14.46 12.73 22.46
N TYR A 208 -15.02 13.59 23.29
CA TYR A 208 -15.67 14.82 22.84
C TYR A 208 -15.29 16.02 23.71
N GLU A 209 -15.44 17.21 23.15
CA GLU A 209 -15.36 18.49 23.83
C GLU A 209 -16.32 19.48 23.17
N LEU A 210 -17.25 20.02 23.94
CA LEU A 210 -18.08 21.16 23.58
C LEU A 210 -17.44 22.41 24.19
N TYR A 211 -17.10 23.38 23.37
CA TYR A 211 -16.45 24.60 23.83
C TYR A 211 -16.97 25.84 23.09
N THR A 212 -16.75 26.98 23.68
CA THR A 212 -16.87 28.30 23.01
C THR A 212 -15.53 29.01 23.06
N SER A 213 -15.38 30.05 22.24
CA SER A 213 -14.18 30.91 22.25
C SER A 213 -14.49 32.21 22.98
N SER A 214 -13.61 32.62 23.89
CA SER A 214 -13.67 33.98 24.44
C SER A 214 -13.25 35.01 23.41
N ASP A 215 -13.55 36.29 23.66
CA ASP A 215 -13.09 37.41 22.81
C ASP A 215 -11.55 37.47 22.66
N ALA A 216 -10.82 36.93 23.65
CA ALA A 216 -9.36 36.78 23.61
C ALA A 216 -8.90 35.57 22.77
N GLY A 217 -9.83 34.77 22.23
CA GLY A 217 -9.53 33.55 21.47
C GLY A 217 -9.16 32.33 22.34
N GLU A 218 -9.38 32.42 23.65
CA GLU A 218 -9.18 31.26 24.56
C GLU A 218 -10.41 30.35 24.51
N ARG A 219 -10.15 29.04 24.54
CA ARG A 219 -11.22 28.03 24.57
C ARG A 219 -11.78 27.92 25.98
N LEU A 220 -13.07 28.07 26.09
CA LEU A 220 -13.83 27.84 27.33
C LEU A 220 -14.62 26.55 27.15
N SER A 221 -14.18 25.49 27.83
CA SER A 221 -14.84 24.18 27.78
C SER A 221 -16.16 24.23 28.56
N ILE A 222 -17.23 23.77 27.89
CA ILE A 222 -18.60 23.68 28.44
C ILE A 222 -18.87 22.28 28.98
N ALA A 223 -18.49 21.27 28.17
CA ALA A 223 -18.59 19.86 28.54
C ALA A 223 -17.51 19.08 27.80
N SER A 224 -16.96 18.06 28.43
CA SER A 224 -15.96 17.20 27.78
C SER A 224 -15.99 15.79 28.35
N SER A 225 -15.54 14.83 27.55
CA SER A 225 -15.21 13.49 28.01
C SER A 225 -14.03 13.53 28.99
N GLN A 226 -13.81 12.41 29.72
CA GLN A 226 -12.70 12.31 30.66
C GLN A 226 -11.32 12.61 30.02
N VAL A 227 -11.18 12.28 28.75
CA VAL A 227 -10.00 12.61 27.94
C VAL A 227 -10.46 13.52 26.80
N PRO A 228 -10.13 14.80 26.81
CA PRO A 228 -10.55 15.71 25.75
C PRO A 228 -9.86 15.38 24.42
N PRO A 229 -10.51 15.66 23.27
CA PRO A 229 -9.97 15.44 21.95
C PRO A 229 -8.64 16.17 21.69
N GLY A 230 -7.72 15.51 20.95
CA GLY A 230 -6.49 16.13 20.44
C GLY A 230 -6.76 17.11 19.28
N ASN A 231 -5.69 17.60 18.66
CA ASN A 231 -5.77 18.58 17.56
C ASN A 231 -6.29 18.02 16.23
N ASP A 232 -6.45 16.71 16.11
CA ASP A 232 -6.90 15.99 14.92
C ASP A 232 -8.39 15.66 14.95
N ALA A 233 -9.16 16.17 15.91
CA ALA A 233 -10.59 15.98 16.03
C ALA A 233 -11.35 16.57 14.82
N VAL A 234 -12.49 15.98 14.47
CA VAL A 234 -13.48 16.64 13.62
C VAL A 234 -14.21 17.69 14.46
N GLU A 235 -14.68 18.76 13.82
CA GLU A 235 -15.30 19.90 14.48
C GLU A 235 -16.56 20.29 13.73
N TYR A 236 -17.65 20.58 14.45
CA TYR A 236 -18.86 21.12 13.91
C TYR A 236 -19.41 22.23 14.79
N GLY A 237 -19.90 23.29 14.13
CA GLY A 237 -20.47 24.44 14.82
C GLY A 237 -21.85 24.13 15.41
N VAL A 238 -22.10 24.62 16.59
CA VAL A 238 -23.40 24.63 17.27
C VAL A 238 -23.91 26.08 17.30
N SER A 239 -25.01 26.33 16.64
CA SER A 239 -25.58 27.68 16.56
C SER A 239 -26.32 28.04 17.86
N VAL A 240 -25.80 29.04 18.56
CA VAL A 240 -26.44 29.62 19.74
C VAL A 240 -26.51 31.12 19.58
N PRO A 241 -27.42 31.80 20.30
CA PRO A 241 -27.52 33.27 20.20
C PRO A 241 -26.19 33.95 20.53
N ASN A 242 -25.74 34.89 19.68
CA ASN A 242 -24.57 35.76 19.81
C ASN A 242 -23.23 35.09 20.11
N HIS A 243 -23.12 33.78 20.08
CA HIS A 243 -21.90 33.04 20.28
C HIS A 243 -21.76 31.86 19.31
N ASP A 244 -20.52 31.48 19.00
CA ASP A 244 -20.22 30.29 18.24
C ASP A 244 -19.71 29.21 19.18
N TRP A 245 -20.49 28.14 19.34
CA TRP A 245 -20.03 26.95 20.04
C TRP A 245 -19.54 25.93 19.03
N THR A 246 -18.65 25.09 19.48
CA THR A 246 -18.08 24.02 18.63
C THR A 246 -18.07 22.72 19.40
N LEU A 247 -18.64 21.68 18.80
CA LEU A 247 -18.48 20.31 19.27
C LEU A 247 -17.32 19.67 18.50
N ARG A 248 -16.49 18.93 19.20
CA ARG A 248 -15.33 18.22 18.65
C ARG A 248 -15.38 16.77 19.02
N LEU A 249 -15.10 15.89 18.04
CA LEU A 249 -15.08 14.45 18.25
C LEU A 249 -13.79 13.81 17.72
N VAL A 250 -13.31 12.80 18.45
CA VAL A 250 -12.24 11.92 17.99
C VAL A 250 -12.52 10.49 18.50
N PRO A 251 -12.35 9.44 17.69
CA PRO A 251 -12.47 8.07 18.18
C PRO A 251 -11.48 7.79 19.31
N LYS A 252 -11.89 7.07 20.35
CA LYS A 252 -11.02 6.68 21.49
C LYS A 252 -9.77 5.92 21.05
N ASP A 253 -9.90 5.06 20.02
CA ASP A 253 -8.81 4.28 19.43
C ASP A 253 -8.01 5.03 18.35
N GLY A 254 -8.34 6.32 18.11
CA GLY A 254 -7.78 7.13 17.04
C GLY A 254 -8.36 6.79 15.67
N TRP A 255 -7.89 7.53 14.64
CA TRP A 255 -8.41 7.40 13.28
C TRP A 255 -7.95 6.15 12.55
N LEU A 256 -6.82 5.55 12.96
CA LEU A 256 -6.18 4.42 12.28
C LEU A 256 -6.30 3.15 13.11
N ASP A 257 -6.91 2.11 12.54
CA ASP A 257 -6.89 0.76 13.13
C ASP A 257 -5.51 0.11 12.92
N ARG A 258 -4.67 0.24 13.94
CA ARG A 258 -3.30 -0.29 13.93
C ARG A 258 -3.25 -1.82 13.80
N ASN A 259 -4.22 -2.53 14.34
CA ASN A 259 -4.26 -3.99 14.30
C ASN A 259 -4.61 -4.48 12.89
N MET A 260 -5.59 -3.86 12.26
CA MET A 260 -5.94 -4.13 10.87
C MET A 260 -4.77 -3.82 9.93
N LEU A 261 -4.09 -2.69 10.13
CA LEU A 261 -2.93 -2.31 9.32
C LEU A 261 -1.79 -3.33 9.43
N LEU A 262 -1.47 -3.77 10.65
CA LEU A 262 -0.44 -4.78 10.88
C LEU A 262 -0.82 -6.13 10.27
N ALA A 263 -2.06 -6.58 10.44
CA ALA A 263 -2.53 -7.86 9.90
C ALA A 263 -2.48 -7.89 8.36
N THR A 264 -2.99 -6.84 7.72
CA THR A 264 -2.98 -6.72 6.25
C THR A 264 -1.56 -6.59 5.69
N GLY A 265 -0.68 -5.83 6.36
CA GLY A 265 0.72 -5.69 5.99
C GLY A 265 1.49 -7.01 6.08
N LEU A 266 1.35 -7.74 7.18
CA LEU A 266 1.98 -9.06 7.38
C LEU A 266 1.48 -10.09 6.36
N PHE A 267 0.18 -10.13 6.11
CA PHE A 267 -0.42 -11.02 5.11
C PHE A 267 0.13 -10.71 3.71
N GLY A 268 0.15 -9.44 3.31
CA GLY A 268 0.68 -9.01 2.02
C GLY A 268 2.16 -9.35 1.85
N LEU A 269 2.97 -9.18 2.90
CA LEU A 269 4.39 -9.54 2.90
C LEU A 269 4.59 -11.06 2.73
N ALA A 270 3.80 -11.88 3.46
CA ALA A 270 3.84 -13.33 3.35
C ALA A 270 3.48 -13.80 1.93
N MET A 271 2.46 -13.21 1.32
CA MET A 271 2.06 -13.51 -0.07
C MET A 271 3.15 -13.11 -1.08
N SER A 272 3.79 -11.96 -0.89
CA SER A 272 4.91 -11.52 -1.74
C SER A 272 6.09 -12.48 -1.67
N LEU A 273 6.42 -12.96 -0.48
CA LEU A 273 7.47 -13.95 -0.26
C LEU A 273 7.13 -15.29 -0.92
N LEU A 274 5.90 -15.77 -0.75
CA LEU A 274 5.45 -17.02 -1.36
C LEU A 274 5.55 -16.96 -2.90
N LEU A 275 5.09 -15.86 -3.51
CA LEU A 275 5.19 -15.67 -4.95
C LEU A 275 6.65 -15.66 -5.44
N ALA A 276 7.53 -14.98 -4.72
CA ALA A 276 8.96 -14.97 -5.05
C ALA A 276 9.60 -16.38 -4.99
N ILE A 277 9.20 -17.20 -4.00
CA ILE A 277 9.64 -18.60 -3.89
C ILE A 277 9.13 -19.42 -5.08
N VAL A 278 7.88 -19.28 -5.47
CA VAL A 278 7.29 -19.99 -6.62
C VAL A 278 8.03 -19.63 -7.91
N VAL A 279 8.24 -18.33 -8.16
CA VAL A 279 9.00 -17.84 -9.34
C VAL A 279 10.41 -18.44 -9.36
N ARG A 280 11.10 -18.44 -8.21
CA ARG A 280 12.44 -19.05 -8.09
C ARG A 280 12.43 -20.54 -8.44
N GLN A 281 11.46 -21.29 -7.92
CA GLN A 281 11.35 -22.73 -8.22
C GLN A 281 11.07 -22.98 -9.71
N MET A 282 10.22 -22.17 -10.33
CA MET A 282 9.96 -22.27 -11.77
C MET A 282 11.23 -22.00 -12.59
N GLN A 283 12.04 -21.02 -12.22
CA GLN A 283 13.31 -20.72 -12.89
C GLN A 283 14.31 -21.90 -12.80
N ILE A 284 14.47 -22.46 -11.58
CA ILE A 284 15.33 -23.62 -11.35
C ILE A 284 14.85 -24.81 -12.21
N LYS A 285 13.57 -25.13 -12.17
CA LYS A 285 13.00 -26.23 -12.99
C LYS A 285 13.22 -26.00 -14.48
N ARG A 286 13.00 -24.78 -14.97
CA ARG A 286 13.22 -24.43 -16.38
C ARG A 286 14.70 -24.64 -16.78
N HIS A 287 15.63 -24.20 -15.93
CA HIS A 287 17.06 -24.37 -16.18
C HIS A 287 17.47 -25.85 -16.22
N VAL A 288 17.00 -26.64 -15.25
CA VAL A 288 17.29 -28.09 -15.20
C VAL A 288 16.70 -28.80 -16.44
N LEU A 289 15.44 -28.51 -16.79
CA LEU A 289 14.81 -29.10 -17.97
C LEU A 289 15.53 -28.71 -19.26
N HIS A 290 16.00 -27.46 -19.37
CA HIS A 290 16.77 -27.03 -20.53
C HIS A 290 18.11 -27.76 -20.62
N THR A 291 18.84 -27.89 -19.51
CA THR A 291 20.11 -28.63 -19.47
C THR A 291 19.92 -30.09 -19.86
N LEU A 292 18.91 -30.76 -19.28
CA LEU A 292 18.59 -32.17 -19.63
C LEU A 292 18.18 -32.32 -21.12
N ALA A 293 17.50 -31.34 -21.67
CA ALA A 293 17.08 -31.37 -23.08
C ALA A 293 18.21 -31.05 -24.09
N THR A 294 19.29 -30.42 -23.63
CA THR A 294 20.39 -29.91 -24.48
C THR A 294 21.74 -30.58 -24.26
N SER A 295 21.84 -31.53 -23.33
CA SER A 295 23.05 -32.28 -23.03
C SER A 295 22.90 -33.78 -23.39
N ASP A 296 23.99 -34.47 -23.71
CA ASP A 296 24.09 -35.93 -23.84
C ASP A 296 24.32 -36.52 -22.44
N GLU A 297 23.51 -37.49 -22.04
CA GLU A 297 23.55 -38.08 -20.70
C GLU A 297 24.82 -38.85 -20.40
N LEU A 298 25.45 -39.48 -21.41
CA LEU A 298 26.67 -40.29 -21.23
C LEU A 298 27.91 -39.43 -21.13
N THR A 299 28.07 -38.48 -22.03
CA THR A 299 29.34 -37.72 -22.19
C THR A 299 29.29 -36.33 -21.56
N SER A 300 28.10 -35.87 -21.17
CA SER A 300 27.86 -34.50 -20.69
C SER A 300 28.31 -33.40 -21.70
N LEU A 301 28.52 -33.76 -22.95
CA LEU A 301 28.63 -32.80 -24.06
C LEU A 301 27.24 -32.25 -24.40
N HIS A 302 27.22 -31.24 -25.23
CA HIS A 302 25.95 -30.81 -25.83
C HIS A 302 25.44 -31.91 -26.77
N ASN A 303 24.12 -31.94 -26.97
CA ASN A 303 23.48 -32.85 -27.88
C ASN A 303 23.08 -32.17 -29.20
N ARG A 304 22.51 -32.95 -30.15
CA ARG A 304 22.07 -32.48 -31.47
C ARG A 304 21.13 -31.28 -31.40
N ARG A 305 20.21 -31.27 -30.40
CA ARG A 305 19.26 -30.17 -30.25
C ARG A 305 19.96 -28.84 -29.92
N TRP A 306 20.90 -28.89 -29.00
CA TRP A 306 21.69 -27.71 -28.66
C TRP A 306 22.49 -27.18 -29.86
N LEU A 307 23.06 -28.10 -30.67
CA LEU A 307 23.82 -27.73 -31.85
C LEU A 307 22.94 -26.95 -32.85
N ALA A 308 21.72 -27.44 -33.10
CA ALA A 308 20.80 -26.74 -34.00
C ALA A 308 20.52 -25.31 -33.54
N GLU A 309 20.18 -25.14 -32.23
CA GLU A 309 19.91 -23.83 -31.64
C GLU A 309 21.14 -22.89 -31.66
N GLU A 310 22.35 -23.45 -31.53
CA GLU A 310 23.60 -22.68 -31.53
C GLU A 310 24.03 -22.30 -32.92
N LEU A 311 24.00 -23.22 -33.91
CA LEU A 311 24.38 -22.93 -35.31
C LEU A 311 23.39 -21.98 -35.99
N GLU A 312 22.07 -22.07 -35.73
CA GLU A 312 21.11 -21.08 -36.16
C GLU A 312 21.50 -19.67 -35.71
N ARG A 313 21.95 -19.54 -34.45
CA ARG A 313 22.44 -18.25 -33.94
C ARG A 313 23.73 -17.78 -34.58
N TRP A 314 24.63 -18.71 -34.95
CA TRP A 314 25.89 -18.38 -35.64
C TRP A 314 25.62 -17.97 -37.08
N CYS A 315 24.75 -18.67 -37.80
CA CYS A 315 24.35 -18.35 -39.15
C CYS A 315 23.66 -16.99 -39.28
N ALA A 316 23.04 -16.48 -38.23
CA ALA A 316 22.43 -15.15 -38.22
C ALA A 316 23.46 -13.99 -38.31
N ASP A 317 24.75 -14.24 -38.07
CA ASP A 317 25.84 -13.26 -38.26
C ASP A 317 26.66 -13.61 -39.50
N GLU A 318 26.18 -13.16 -40.64
CA GLU A 318 26.80 -13.39 -41.97
C GLU A 318 28.22 -12.80 -42.11
N SER A 319 28.65 -11.96 -41.18
CA SER A 319 29.98 -11.34 -41.20
C SER A 319 31.07 -12.27 -40.66
N ARG A 320 30.73 -13.43 -40.13
CA ARG A 320 31.66 -14.38 -39.52
C ARG A 320 31.71 -15.69 -40.29
N SER A 321 32.92 -16.25 -40.42
CA SER A 321 33.10 -17.61 -40.91
C SER A 321 33.23 -18.61 -39.73
N PHE A 322 32.79 -19.84 -39.92
CA PHE A 322 33.02 -20.93 -39.01
C PHE A 322 33.04 -22.27 -39.74
N ALA A 323 33.70 -23.27 -39.15
CA ALA A 323 33.74 -24.61 -39.66
C ALA A 323 32.91 -25.56 -38.79
N VAL A 324 32.16 -26.46 -39.44
CA VAL A 324 31.46 -27.57 -38.81
C VAL A 324 32.15 -28.87 -39.18
N CYS A 325 32.77 -29.55 -38.22
CA CYS A 325 33.46 -30.80 -38.42
C CYS A 325 32.58 -31.97 -37.91
N TYR A 326 32.15 -32.84 -38.80
CA TYR A 326 31.42 -34.08 -38.43
C TYR A 326 32.43 -35.20 -38.28
N LEU A 327 32.37 -35.93 -37.15
CA LEU A 327 33.32 -36.94 -36.72
C LEU A 327 32.58 -38.26 -36.47
N ASP A 328 33.08 -39.37 -37.00
CA ASP A 328 32.55 -40.71 -36.71
C ASP A 328 33.71 -41.64 -36.42
N LEU A 329 33.74 -42.22 -35.20
CA LEU A 329 34.84 -43.00 -34.68
C LEU A 329 34.94 -44.37 -35.36
N ASN A 330 36.09 -44.64 -36.00
CA ASN A 330 36.35 -45.93 -36.65
C ASN A 330 36.67 -47.00 -35.58
N GLY A 331 36.09 -48.22 -35.73
CA GLY A 331 36.34 -49.35 -34.86
C GLY A 331 35.59 -49.35 -33.53
N PHE A 332 34.69 -48.36 -33.29
CA PHE A 332 33.90 -48.30 -32.05
C PHE A 332 33.02 -49.55 -31.86
N LYS A 333 32.41 -50.05 -32.91
CA LYS A 333 31.64 -51.31 -32.88
C LYS A 333 32.51 -52.52 -32.47
N GLU A 334 33.76 -52.61 -32.97
CA GLU A 334 34.68 -53.68 -32.59
C GLU A 334 35.05 -53.61 -31.12
N VAL A 335 35.21 -52.40 -30.56
CA VAL A 335 35.42 -52.20 -29.10
C VAL A 335 34.21 -52.70 -28.30
N ASN A 336 33.00 -52.40 -28.72
CA ASN A 336 31.81 -52.89 -28.08
C ASN A 336 31.67 -54.40 -28.16
N ASP A 337 31.92 -54.98 -29.33
CA ASP A 337 31.80 -56.43 -29.59
C ASP A 337 32.87 -57.24 -28.82
N THR A 338 34.08 -56.65 -28.63
CA THR A 338 35.23 -57.33 -28.00
C THR A 338 35.30 -57.10 -26.50
N LEU A 339 35.05 -55.86 -26.03
CA LEU A 339 35.28 -55.44 -24.63
C LEU A 339 33.95 -55.12 -23.89
N GLY A 340 32.84 -55.20 -24.61
CA GLY A 340 31.49 -54.94 -24.08
C GLY A 340 31.11 -53.47 -24.04
N HIS A 341 29.81 -53.21 -24.05
CA HIS A 341 29.22 -51.85 -24.11
C HIS A 341 29.74 -50.91 -23.02
N ARG A 342 30.04 -51.42 -21.81
CA ARG A 342 30.55 -50.62 -20.71
C ARG A 342 31.93 -49.99 -21.03
N GLN A 343 32.77 -50.71 -21.79
CA GLN A 343 34.06 -50.16 -22.22
C GLN A 343 33.91 -49.20 -23.40
N GLY A 344 32.93 -49.45 -24.28
CA GLY A 344 32.54 -48.48 -25.31
C GLY A 344 32.03 -47.17 -24.74
N ASP A 345 31.19 -47.23 -23.70
CA ASP A 345 30.69 -46.03 -23.00
C ASP A 345 31.87 -45.24 -22.39
N ARG A 346 32.80 -45.90 -21.73
CA ARG A 346 34.02 -45.27 -21.17
C ARG A 346 34.86 -44.61 -22.28
N LEU A 347 35.02 -45.28 -23.42
CA LEU A 347 35.73 -44.76 -24.56
C LEU A 347 35.08 -43.47 -25.07
N LEU A 348 33.73 -43.41 -25.17
CA LEU A 348 33.02 -42.21 -25.58
C LEU A 348 33.19 -41.06 -24.57
N VAL A 349 33.18 -41.36 -23.27
CA VAL A 349 33.45 -40.35 -22.22
C VAL A 349 34.89 -39.83 -22.33
N HIS A 350 35.90 -40.71 -22.49
CA HIS A 350 37.28 -40.30 -22.71
C HIS A 350 37.46 -39.46 -23.98
N MET A 351 36.74 -39.79 -25.07
CA MET A 351 36.77 -39.00 -26.29
C MET A 351 36.15 -37.60 -26.09
N ALA A 352 35.03 -37.52 -25.40
CA ALA A 352 34.39 -36.27 -25.04
C ALA A 352 35.32 -35.35 -24.22
N ASP A 353 36.00 -35.93 -23.22
CA ASP A 353 36.94 -35.18 -22.37
C ASP A 353 38.14 -34.68 -23.15
N ARG A 354 38.62 -35.46 -24.12
CA ARG A 354 39.74 -35.06 -25.02
C ARG A 354 39.32 -33.91 -25.94
N LEU A 355 38.15 -34.02 -26.56
CA LEU A 355 37.66 -32.98 -27.41
C LEU A 355 37.46 -31.67 -26.60
N ARG A 356 36.90 -31.79 -25.39
CA ARG A 356 36.74 -30.65 -24.48
C ARG A 356 38.04 -30.01 -24.07
N ALA A 357 39.11 -30.81 -23.88
CA ALA A 357 40.46 -30.33 -23.51
C ALA A 357 41.23 -29.73 -24.69
N ALA A 358 40.88 -30.08 -25.93
CA ALA A 358 41.58 -29.64 -27.13
C ALA A 358 41.01 -28.38 -27.75
N PHE A 359 39.77 -28.05 -27.41
CA PHE A 359 39.03 -26.91 -27.97
C PHE A 359 38.59 -25.93 -26.87
N ASP A 360 38.48 -24.66 -27.22
CA ASP A 360 38.10 -23.63 -26.30
C ASP A 360 36.58 -23.68 -25.98
N ASP A 361 36.19 -23.07 -24.85
CA ASP A 361 34.78 -22.92 -24.45
C ASP A 361 33.92 -22.15 -25.49
N ALA A 362 34.54 -21.48 -26.45
CA ALA A 362 33.85 -20.74 -27.52
C ALA A 362 33.47 -21.66 -28.68
N ASP A 363 34.06 -22.86 -28.78
CA ASP A 363 33.77 -23.84 -29.81
C ASP A 363 32.56 -24.71 -29.37
N ALA A 364 31.77 -25.19 -30.34
CA ALA A 364 30.67 -26.09 -30.06
C ALA A 364 31.18 -27.55 -30.16
N ILE A 365 31.10 -28.30 -29.06
CA ILE A 365 31.46 -29.73 -29.02
C ILE A 365 30.20 -30.51 -28.65
N VAL A 366 29.79 -31.38 -29.54
CA VAL A 366 28.49 -32.04 -29.51
C VAL A 366 28.64 -33.53 -29.75
N ARG A 367 27.85 -34.36 -29.05
CA ARG A 367 27.63 -35.74 -29.45
C ARG A 367 26.31 -35.88 -30.15
N MET A 368 26.32 -36.37 -31.39
CA MET A 368 25.10 -36.52 -32.21
C MET A 368 24.31 -37.78 -31.85
N GLY A 369 25.03 -38.82 -31.40
CA GLY A 369 24.51 -40.11 -31.01
C GLY A 369 25.53 -41.23 -31.37
N GLY A 370 25.42 -42.40 -30.71
CA GLY A 370 26.39 -43.50 -30.96
C GLY A 370 27.85 -43.05 -30.83
N ASP A 371 28.61 -43.19 -31.90
CA ASP A 371 30.03 -42.82 -32.05
C ASP A 371 30.25 -41.54 -32.83
N GLU A 372 29.21 -40.76 -33.07
CA GLU A 372 29.24 -39.54 -33.86
C GLU A 372 29.38 -38.29 -32.97
N PHE A 373 30.32 -37.42 -33.32
CA PHE A 373 30.58 -36.13 -32.70
C PHE A 373 30.58 -35.02 -33.73
N VAL A 374 30.24 -33.82 -33.31
CA VAL A 374 30.40 -32.62 -34.09
C VAL A 374 31.22 -31.60 -33.31
N VAL A 375 32.22 -31.00 -33.95
CA VAL A 375 32.98 -29.87 -33.42
C VAL A 375 32.76 -28.71 -34.39
N ALA A 376 32.14 -27.61 -33.92
CA ALA A 376 32.06 -26.40 -34.68
C ALA A 376 32.96 -25.33 -34.07
N ARG A 377 33.75 -24.68 -34.90
CA ARG A 377 34.76 -23.69 -34.52
C ARG A 377 34.54 -22.38 -35.25
N ARG A 378 34.55 -21.29 -34.52
CA ARG A 378 34.41 -19.92 -35.08
C ARG A 378 35.72 -19.41 -35.64
N ASP A 379 35.61 -18.42 -36.52
CA ASP A 379 36.70 -17.68 -37.12
C ASP A 379 37.70 -18.61 -37.87
N VAL A 380 37.16 -19.60 -38.59
CA VAL A 380 37.90 -20.56 -39.46
C VAL A 380 37.61 -20.27 -40.89
N GLY A 381 38.67 -20.05 -41.70
CA GLY A 381 38.59 -19.90 -43.12
C GLY A 381 39.04 -21.15 -43.89
N PRO A 382 38.96 -21.17 -45.24
CA PRO A 382 39.39 -22.29 -46.09
C PRO A 382 40.85 -22.73 -45.85
N ASP A 383 41.74 -21.77 -45.59
CA ASP A 383 43.16 -22.03 -45.35
C ASP A 383 43.46 -22.71 -44.01
N ASP A 384 42.54 -22.66 -43.04
CA ASP A 384 42.66 -23.19 -41.70
C ASP A 384 42.11 -24.63 -41.57
N VAL A 385 41.40 -25.12 -42.61
CA VAL A 385 40.68 -26.42 -42.54
C VAL A 385 41.66 -27.57 -42.36
N ASP A 386 42.75 -27.61 -43.13
CA ASP A 386 43.71 -28.68 -43.06
C ASP A 386 44.39 -28.79 -41.67
N ALA A 387 44.70 -27.65 -41.07
CA ALA A 387 45.24 -27.56 -39.74
C ALA A 387 44.23 -28.01 -38.67
N LEU A 388 42.93 -27.66 -38.82
CA LEU A 388 41.86 -28.07 -37.93
C LEU A 388 41.63 -29.59 -37.98
N VAL A 389 41.58 -30.17 -39.19
CA VAL A 389 41.45 -31.63 -39.41
C VAL A 389 42.65 -32.39 -38.87
N ALA A 390 43.88 -31.92 -39.10
CA ALA A 390 45.09 -32.53 -38.57
C ALA A 390 45.08 -32.51 -37.00
N GLY A 391 44.66 -31.40 -36.41
CA GLY A 391 44.51 -31.26 -34.95
C GLY A 391 43.46 -32.23 -34.37
N LEU A 392 42.34 -32.40 -35.05
CA LEU A 392 41.29 -33.37 -34.66
C LEU A 392 41.81 -34.80 -34.78
N ARG A 393 42.45 -35.19 -35.90
CA ARG A 393 43.04 -36.52 -36.07
C ARG A 393 44.08 -36.83 -34.98
N MET A 394 44.97 -35.91 -34.66
CA MET A 394 45.96 -36.03 -33.61
C MET A 394 45.32 -36.18 -32.24
N THR A 395 44.25 -35.45 -31.96
CA THR A 395 43.50 -35.51 -30.68
C THR A 395 42.79 -36.85 -30.50
N ILE A 396 42.11 -37.33 -31.55
CA ILE A 396 41.38 -38.60 -31.54
C ILE A 396 42.36 -39.78 -31.47
N GLY A 397 43.46 -39.72 -32.23
CA GLY A 397 44.44 -40.81 -32.36
C GLY A 397 45.26 -41.08 -31.11
N LYS A 398 45.24 -40.24 -30.09
CA LYS A 398 45.97 -40.50 -28.81
C LYS A 398 45.49 -41.83 -28.19
N PRO A 399 46.40 -42.67 -27.65
CA PRO A 399 46.02 -43.93 -27.00
C PRO A 399 45.04 -43.70 -25.84
N ILE A 400 44.00 -44.53 -25.72
CA ILE A 400 43.05 -44.56 -24.61
C ILE A 400 43.31 -45.85 -23.82
N ALA A 401 43.54 -45.72 -22.53
CA ALA A 401 43.60 -46.84 -21.60
C ALA A 401 42.18 -47.25 -21.19
N LEU A 402 41.76 -48.43 -21.63
CA LEU A 402 40.61 -49.16 -21.15
C LEU A 402 41.07 -50.25 -20.20
N ASP A 403 40.21 -50.76 -19.31
CA ASP A 403 40.64 -51.66 -18.20
C ASP A 403 41.61 -52.78 -18.60
N GLU A 404 41.42 -53.40 -19.77
CA GLU A 404 42.19 -54.55 -20.21
C GLU A 404 43.02 -54.31 -21.49
N ALA A 405 42.94 -53.12 -22.10
CA ALA A 405 43.60 -52.81 -23.36
C ALA A 405 43.86 -51.32 -23.56
N VAL A 406 44.95 -50.99 -24.24
CA VAL A 406 45.13 -49.64 -24.79
C VAL A 406 44.71 -49.66 -26.25
N ARG A 407 43.85 -48.72 -26.62
CA ARG A 407 43.36 -48.58 -27.99
C ARG A 407 43.65 -47.18 -28.53
N SER A 408 44.03 -47.11 -29.80
CA SER A 408 44.06 -45.89 -30.59
C SER A 408 42.97 -45.98 -31.65
N LEU A 409 42.16 -44.95 -31.75
CA LEU A 409 41.10 -44.90 -32.73
C LEU A 409 41.42 -43.88 -33.82
N THR A 410 40.86 -44.09 -34.99
CA THR A 410 40.77 -43.04 -36.03
C THR A 410 39.33 -42.60 -36.13
N ALA A 411 39.11 -41.54 -36.85
CA ALA A 411 37.74 -41.08 -37.20
C ALA A 411 37.68 -40.63 -38.61
N GLY A 412 36.58 -40.92 -39.29
CA GLY A 412 36.20 -40.19 -40.49
C GLY A 412 35.85 -38.75 -40.11
N ILE A 413 36.43 -37.79 -40.82
CA ILE A 413 36.25 -36.38 -40.52
C ILE A 413 35.79 -35.68 -41.80
N GLY A 414 34.62 -35.05 -41.75
CA GLY A 414 34.11 -34.16 -42.83
C GLY A 414 33.94 -32.75 -42.33
N VAL A 415 34.27 -31.81 -43.13
CA VAL A 415 34.19 -30.37 -42.80
C VAL A 415 33.27 -29.64 -43.78
N ALA A 416 32.47 -28.76 -43.23
CA ALA A 416 31.72 -27.75 -43.98
C ALA A 416 32.02 -26.35 -43.45
N LEU A 417 32.18 -25.39 -44.35
CA LEU A 417 32.46 -23.99 -44.02
C LEU A 417 31.24 -23.13 -44.22
N PHE A 418 30.95 -22.30 -43.25
CA PHE A 418 29.94 -21.23 -43.42
C PHE A 418 30.63 -19.95 -43.91
N PRO A 419 30.08 -19.23 -44.91
CA PRO A 419 28.84 -19.53 -45.62
C PRO A 419 29.00 -20.36 -46.91
N ASP A 420 30.22 -20.81 -47.25
CA ASP A 420 30.57 -21.37 -48.57
C ASP A 420 29.88 -22.71 -48.88
N ASP A 421 29.77 -23.59 -47.85
CA ASP A 421 29.20 -24.96 -48.00
C ASP A 421 27.73 -25.04 -47.54
N GLY A 422 27.20 -23.97 -46.99
CA GLY A 422 25.81 -23.87 -46.54
C GLY A 422 25.55 -22.63 -45.70
N THR A 423 24.29 -22.18 -45.69
CA THR A 423 23.87 -20.95 -44.99
C THR A 423 22.98 -21.22 -43.77
N ASP A 424 22.65 -22.47 -43.52
CA ASP A 424 21.84 -22.91 -42.38
C ASP A 424 22.37 -24.22 -41.74
N TYR A 425 21.80 -24.57 -40.59
CA TYR A 425 22.17 -25.77 -39.83
C TYR A 425 22.10 -27.05 -40.68
N ASP A 426 21.00 -27.25 -41.40
CA ASP A 426 20.75 -28.50 -42.12
C ASP A 426 21.70 -28.64 -43.33
N ALA A 427 21.95 -27.58 -44.09
CA ALA A 427 22.86 -27.57 -45.20
C ALA A 427 24.31 -27.84 -44.77
N LEU A 428 24.78 -27.15 -43.71
CA LEU A 428 26.13 -27.32 -43.18
C LEU A 428 26.36 -28.75 -42.63
N LEU A 429 25.41 -29.25 -41.88
CA LEU A 429 25.51 -30.57 -41.30
C LEU A 429 25.49 -31.65 -42.36
N HIS A 430 24.63 -31.52 -43.38
CA HIS A 430 24.58 -32.44 -44.51
C HIS A 430 25.89 -32.46 -45.32
N CYS A 431 26.43 -31.27 -45.63
CA CYS A 431 27.71 -31.17 -46.33
C CYS A 431 28.87 -31.78 -45.55
N ALA A 432 28.93 -31.52 -44.23
CA ALA A 432 29.95 -32.11 -43.34
C ALA A 432 29.83 -33.64 -43.27
N ASP A 433 28.59 -34.19 -43.15
CA ASP A 433 28.38 -35.64 -43.13
C ASP A 433 28.77 -36.30 -44.46
N GLU A 434 28.38 -35.74 -45.62
CA GLU A 434 28.81 -36.24 -46.94
C GLU A 434 30.35 -36.26 -47.06
N ASN A 435 31.02 -35.20 -46.62
CA ASN A 435 32.48 -35.09 -46.66
C ASN A 435 33.12 -36.14 -45.75
N MET A 436 32.59 -36.39 -44.54
CA MET A 436 33.01 -37.42 -43.64
C MET A 436 32.87 -38.81 -44.23
N TYR A 437 31.76 -39.08 -44.93
CA TYR A 437 31.57 -40.38 -45.59
C TYR A 437 32.58 -40.60 -46.73
N ARG A 438 32.95 -39.56 -47.51
CA ARG A 438 33.99 -39.60 -48.53
C ARG A 438 35.34 -39.89 -47.93
N ASP A 439 35.73 -39.26 -46.84
CA ASP A 439 36.94 -39.46 -46.08
C ASP A 439 37.07 -40.93 -45.58
N LYS A 440 36.02 -41.49 -45.01
CA LYS A 440 35.96 -42.90 -44.61
C LYS A 440 36.17 -43.87 -45.76
N ARG A 441 35.64 -43.59 -46.91
CA ARG A 441 35.83 -44.44 -48.13
C ARG A 441 37.26 -44.36 -48.65
N ALA A 442 37.88 -43.20 -48.62
CA ALA A 442 39.27 -43.01 -49.02
C ALA A 442 40.26 -43.76 -48.09
N GLU A 443 40.00 -43.69 -46.76
CA GLU A 443 40.79 -44.44 -45.75
C GLU A 443 40.70 -45.96 -45.97
N LYS A 444 39.48 -46.50 -46.20
CA LYS A 444 39.31 -47.94 -46.52
C LYS A 444 39.97 -48.38 -47.79
N ALA A 445 39.93 -47.59 -48.86
CA ALA A 445 40.60 -47.89 -50.13
C ALA A 445 42.13 -47.89 -49.98
N SER A 446 42.68 -46.94 -49.20
CA SER A 446 44.13 -46.89 -48.93
C SER A 446 44.62 -48.05 -48.10
N ALA A 447 43.86 -48.48 -47.07
CA ALA A 447 44.15 -49.67 -46.26
C ALA A 447 44.11 -50.98 -47.07
N SER A 448 43.19 -51.09 -48.04
CA SER A 448 43.08 -52.25 -48.94
C SER A 448 44.17 -52.35 -50.01
N ALA A 449 44.82 -51.22 -50.37
CA ALA A 449 45.88 -51.14 -51.35
C ALA A 449 47.30 -51.44 -50.74
N GLN A 450 47.35 -51.47 -49.39
CA GLN A 450 48.60 -51.77 -48.64
C GLN A 450 48.72 -53.24 -48.16
N LEU A 451 47.67 -54.05 -48.39
CA LEU A 451 47.60 -55.49 -48.12
C LEU A 451 47.85 -56.25 -49.42
#